data_53365aa70fe4c4379ac1eb2fd8eb7f8a
#
_entry.id   53365aa70fe4c4379ac1eb2fd8eb7f8a
#
_cell.length_a   1.000
_cell.length_b   1.000
_cell.length_c   1.000
_cell.angle_alpha   90.00
_cell.angle_beta   90.00
_cell.angle_gamma   90.00
#
_symmetry.space_group_name_H-M   'P 1'
#
loop_
_entity.id
_entity.type
_entity.pdbx_description
1 polymer ?
#
loop_
_entity_poly.entity_id
_entity_poly.type
_entity_poly.pdbx_seq_one_letter_code
_entity_poly.pdbx_strand_id
1 'polypeptide(L)'
;NPPGWFGYFENYKNIPLILKINYPTGLKPFTALPFSENIGDKSIFLAENYHHLIDSPIMISKADTATFYIGKAKVSIALYHDNDREDLLKSIKSKIKSSLEAVNTFWGDLILNDYYFIIYIRSGEIFAKILNSNEASLLKKIKTFLEHKNLLSSGALEHKKSSFYVLSDFGDLSFLNLINRITIHELLHLITPISLHSSSINNFDYNKLNISKHLWLYEGVIEYFTMLTLLKSGLISQKNFLLKIKDKIRENRKFPYKRISFTELSENIYQKRYNKYYYQVYERGALIAFLLDIEIIHLTNGKKTLKDIIYELFNEYNDEVTFSEEDLFDEITNLVHPSLRTWFLKYIESNSKLKIEKSFDLIGLAYSEKGIDKLPLDIVRDLGIRLNYFSID
;
A
#
# COMPACT_ATOMS: atom_id res chain seq x y z
N ASN A 1 7.68 16.69 2.42
CA ASN A 1 8.40 15.65 1.68
C ASN A 1 9.85 16.11 1.44
N PRO A 2 10.88 15.44 2.00
CA PRO A 2 12.29 15.86 1.88
C PRO A 2 12.79 16.08 0.45
N PRO A 3 12.44 15.27 -0.57
CA PRO A 3 12.91 15.50 -1.94
C PRO A 3 12.58 16.87 -2.52
N GLY A 4 11.55 17.53 -2.01
CA GLY A 4 11.21 18.90 -2.44
C GLY A 4 12.01 20.00 -1.74
N TRP A 5 12.80 19.65 -0.71
CA TRP A 5 13.53 20.62 0.13
C TRP A 5 15.04 20.50 0.05
N PHE A 6 15.54 19.31 -0.28
CA PHE A 6 16.97 19.01 -0.30
C PHE A 6 17.43 18.69 -1.71
N GLY A 7 18.29 19.54 -2.26
CA GLY A 7 19.04 19.22 -3.46
C GLY A 7 20.29 18.40 -3.14
N TYR A 8 20.92 17.81 -4.15
CA TYR A 8 22.15 17.05 -4.01
C TYR A 8 23.10 17.31 -5.17
N PHE A 9 24.36 16.99 -4.96
CA PHE A 9 25.35 16.88 -6.02
C PHE A 9 25.61 15.40 -6.29
N GLU A 10 25.59 14.97 -7.54
CA GLU A 10 25.68 13.57 -7.94
C GLU A 10 26.87 12.84 -7.29
N ASN A 11 28.04 13.50 -7.25
CA ASN A 11 29.24 12.91 -6.66
C ASN A 11 29.21 12.77 -5.13
N TYR A 12 28.22 13.39 -4.46
CA TYR A 12 28.11 13.43 -3.00
C TYR A 12 26.83 12.74 -2.49
N LYS A 13 26.06 12.09 -3.34
CA LYS A 13 24.80 11.44 -2.92
C LYS A 13 25.00 10.27 -1.93
N ASN A 14 26.19 9.65 -1.94
CA ASN A 14 26.52 8.48 -1.12
C ASN A 14 27.32 8.80 0.15
N ILE A 15 27.56 10.07 0.47
CA ILE A 15 28.28 10.44 1.70
C ILE A 15 27.30 10.65 2.87
N PRO A 16 27.76 10.44 4.12
CA PRO A 16 26.97 10.77 5.30
C PRO A 16 26.62 12.26 5.37
N LEU A 17 25.39 12.54 5.82
CA LEU A 17 24.85 13.89 5.92
C LEU A 17 24.44 14.21 7.35
N ILE A 18 24.64 15.46 7.75
CA ILE A 18 24.20 16.00 9.04
C ILE A 18 23.06 16.97 8.76
N LEU A 19 21.87 16.66 9.22
CA LEU A 19 20.70 17.52 9.12
C LEU A 19 20.52 18.33 10.40
N LYS A 20 20.62 19.65 10.30
CA LYS A 20 20.34 20.59 11.40
C LYS A 20 19.00 21.27 11.16
N ILE A 21 18.03 21.03 12.03
CA ILE A 21 16.70 21.62 11.93
C ILE A 21 16.55 22.68 13.02
N ASN A 22 16.34 23.94 12.60
CA ASN A 22 15.90 25.00 13.49
C ASN A 22 14.38 25.05 13.45
N TYR A 23 13.75 25.13 14.60
CA TYR A 23 12.29 25.17 14.68
C TYR A 23 11.81 26.18 15.72
N PRO A 24 10.60 26.77 15.55
CA PRO A 24 10.03 27.71 16.51
C PRO A 24 9.81 27.06 17.87
N THR A 25 9.94 27.85 18.94
CA THR A 25 9.66 27.44 20.31
C THR A 25 8.28 26.78 20.44
N GLY A 26 8.22 25.63 21.08
CA GLY A 26 7.00 24.85 21.28
C GLY A 26 6.66 23.87 20.15
N LEU A 27 7.44 23.85 19.06
CA LEU A 27 7.38 22.78 18.05
C LEU A 27 8.52 21.80 18.25
N LYS A 28 8.42 20.61 17.65
CA LYS A 28 9.48 19.58 17.62
C LYS A 28 9.51 18.89 16.26
N PRO A 29 10.70 18.51 15.77
CA PRO A 29 10.81 17.67 14.57
C PRO A 29 10.59 16.20 14.94
N PHE A 30 9.82 15.51 14.09
CA PHE A 30 9.55 14.08 14.15
C PHE A 30 9.97 13.44 12.83
N THR A 31 10.89 12.49 12.90
CA THR A 31 11.45 11.77 11.75
C THR A 31 12.04 10.44 12.21
N ALA A 32 12.20 9.49 11.28
CA ALA A 32 12.89 8.23 11.52
C ALA A 32 14.42 8.34 11.42
N LEU A 33 14.96 9.51 11.02
CA LEU A 33 16.42 9.72 11.03
C LEU A 33 16.99 9.55 12.43
N PRO A 34 18.16 8.91 12.57
CA PRO A 34 18.87 8.83 13.83
C PRO A 34 19.09 10.22 14.45
N PHE A 35 18.58 10.40 15.66
CA PHE A 35 18.78 11.62 16.43
C PHE A 35 20.19 11.63 17.02
N SER A 36 20.89 12.75 16.92
CA SER A 36 22.21 12.94 17.51
C SER A 36 22.13 13.75 18.82
N GLU A 37 21.72 15.01 18.73
CA GLU A 37 21.68 15.91 19.88
C GLU A 37 20.76 17.11 19.66
N ASN A 38 20.45 17.83 20.75
CA ASN A 38 19.83 19.15 20.70
C ASN A 38 20.83 20.23 21.11
N ILE A 39 20.89 21.32 20.37
CA ILE A 39 21.69 22.51 20.69
C ILE A 39 20.74 23.72 20.66
N GLY A 40 20.22 24.12 21.84
CA GLY A 40 19.17 25.14 21.95
C GLY A 40 17.92 24.73 21.20
N ASP A 41 17.40 25.59 20.32
CA ASP A 41 16.21 25.35 19.48
C ASP A 41 16.58 24.63 18.16
N LYS A 42 17.64 23.81 18.19
CA LYS A 42 18.10 23.03 17.03
C LYS A 42 18.18 21.57 17.37
N SER A 43 17.62 20.72 16.51
CA SER A 43 17.82 19.28 16.55
C SER A 43 18.76 18.84 15.43
N ILE A 44 19.66 17.94 15.75
CA ILE A 44 20.65 17.39 14.81
C ILE A 44 20.30 15.92 14.57
N PHE A 45 20.19 15.55 13.29
CA PHE A 45 19.93 14.21 12.82
C PHE A 45 21.02 13.78 11.85
N LEU A 46 21.22 12.46 11.75
CA LEU A 46 22.23 11.85 10.89
C LEU A 46 21.55 11.07 9.77
N ALA A 47 22.03 11.21 8.56
CA ALA A 47 21.63 10.36 7.45
C ALA A 47 22.86 9.68 6.85
N GLU A 48 22.76 8.39 6.55
CA GLU A 48 23.87 7.61 6.00
C GLU A 48 24.28 8.11 4.61
N ASN A 49 23.30 8.62 3.85
CA ASN A 49 23.48 9.15 2.51
C ASN A 49 22.25 10.01 2.12
N TYR A 50 22.25 10.57 0.91
CA TYR A 50 21.15 11.37 0.42
C TYR A 50 19.85 10.57 0.29
N HIS A 51 19.91 9.30 -0.13
CA HIS A 51 18.72 8.44 -0.21
C HIS A 51 18.05 8.27 1.15
N HIS A 52 18.84 7.95 2.20
CA HIS A 52 18.31 7.83 3.57
C HIS A 52 17.69 9.15 4.07
N LEU A 53 18.28 10.31 3.69
CA LEU A 53 17.70 11.60 4.04
C LEU A 53 16.32 11.82 3.41
N ILE A 54 16.19 11.57 2.12
CA ILE A 54 14.92 11.83 1.41
C ILE A 54 13.87 10.76 1.66
N ASP A 55 14.28 9.54 2.02
CA ASP A 55 13.39 8.45 2.45
C ASP A 55 12.89 8.64 3.90
N SER A 56 13.29 9.70 4.59
CA SER A 56 12.90 9.96 5.96
C SER A 56 12.04 11.22 6.05
N PRO A 57 10.70 11.12 6.04
CA PRO A 57 9.82 12.26 6.17
C PRO A 57 10.04 12.98 7.50
N ILE A 58 9.84 14.30 7.48
CA ILE A 58 10.03 15.17 8.63
C ILE A 58 8.75 15.96 8.87
N MET A 59 8.20 15.84 10.07
CA MET A 59 7.08 16.65 10.53
C MET A 59 7.56 17.56 11.67
N ILE A 60 7.35 18.86 11.56
CA ILE A 60 7.65 19.82 12.62
C ILE A 60 6.32 20.32 13.17
N SER A 61 5.98 19.90 14.37
CA SER A 61 4.65 20.17 14.95
C SER A 61 4.62 20.07 16.48
N LYS A 62 3.43 20.29 17.05
CA LYS A 62 3.08 19.93 18.44
C LYS A 62 2.39 18.56 18.45
N ALA A 63 2.99 17.57 17.82
CA ALA A 63 2.37 16.25 17.75
C ALA A 63 2.28 15.58 19.12
N ASP A 64 1.16 14.89 19.34
CA ASP A 64 1.05 13.90 20.39
C ASP A 64 1.89 12.67 20.04
N THR A 65 2.53 12.09 21.04
CA THR A 65 3.44 10.97 20.81
C THR A 65 3.08 9.74 21.62
N ALA A 66 3.30 8.59 21.04
CA ALA A 66 3.21 7.31 21.74
C ALA A 66 4.33 6.39 21.30
N THR A 67 4.75 5.51 22.21
CA THR A 67 5.73 4.46 21.92
C THR A 67 5.22 3.14 22.49
N PHE A 68 5.52 2.04 21.80
CA PHE A 68 5.30 0.68 22.28
C PHE A 68 6.27 -0.27 21.57
N TYR A 69 6.27 -1.54 21.97
CA TYR A 69 7.15 -2.54 21.39
C TYR A 69 6.35 -3.68 20.76
N ILE A 70 6.83 -4.17 19.63
CA ILE A 70 6.40 -5.42 18.98
C ILE A 70 7.65 -6.31 18.88
N GLY A 71 7.69 -7.40 19.66
CA GLY A 71 8.93 -8.13 19.83
C GLY A 71 10.04 -7.23 20.37
N LYS A 72 11.14 -7.10 19.62
CA LYS A 72 12.27 -6.22 19.95
C LYS A 72 12.17 -4.83 19.30
N ALA A 73 11.31 -4.67 18.31
CA ALA A 73 11.18 -3.42 17.56
C ALA A 73 10.46 -2.35 18.39
N LYS A 74 11.05 -1.17 18.48
CA LYS A 74 10.42 0.02 19.04
C LYS A 74 9.55 0.68 17.99
N VAL A 75 8.26 0.80 18.26
CA VAL A 75 7.31 1.50 17.40
C VAL A 75 6.99 2.85 18.00
N SER A 76 7.25 3.92 17.25
CA SER A 76 6.99 5.30 17.65
C SER A 76 5.89 5.90 16.78
N ILE A 77 5.01 6.69 17.38
CA ILE A 77 3.94 7.43 16.71
C ILE A 77 4.10 8.91 17.02
N ALA A 78 4.07 9.75 16.00
CA ALA A 78 3.87 11.18 16.11
C ALA A 78 2.58 11.53 15.37
N LEU A 79 1.57 11.96 16.12
CA LEU A 79 0.26 12.31 15.62
C LEU A 79 0.01 13.81 15.78
N TYR A 80 -0.14 14.51 14.67
CA TYR A 80 -0.66 15.87 14.65
C TYR A 80 -2.07 15.89 14.05
N HIS A 81 -2.98 16.59 14.70
CA HIS A 81 -4.34 16.76 14.22
C HIS A 81 -4.86 18.18 14.50
N ASP A 82 -5.79 18.63 13.64
CA ASP A 82 -6.34 19.99 13.69
C ASP A 82 -7.49 20.13 14.70
N ASN A 83 -7.95 19.04 15.34
CA ASN A 83 -9.06 18.98 16.25
C ASN A 83 -8.62 18.50 17.64
N ASP A 84 -9.23 19.07 18.71
CA ASP A 84 -9.06 18.60 20.08
C ASP A 84 -9.86 17.28 20.31
N ARG A 85 -9.29 16.15 19.94
CA ARG A 85 -9.84 14.81 20.23
C ARG A 85 -8.91 14.08 21.18
N GLU A 86 -9.19 14.19 22.48
CA GLU A 86 -8.33 13.66 23.56
C GLU A 86 -7.98 12.16 23.42
N ASP A 87 -8.88 11.32 22.88
CA ASP A 87 -8.69 9.88 22.77
C ASP A 87 -8.15 9.43 21.39
N LEU A 88 -7.84 10.36 20.47
CA LEU A 88 -7.48 10.00 19.10
C LEU A 88 -6.16 9.21 19.03
N LEU A 89 -5.13 9.67 19.73
CA LEU A 89 -3.85 8.98 19.80
C LEU A 89 -3.98 7.54 20.34
N LYS A 90 -4.78 7.36 21.41
CA LYS A 90 -5.03 6.03 21.99
C LYS A 90 -5.72 5.10 20.99
N SER A 91 -6.73 5.61 20.29
CA SER A 91 -7.46 4.86 19.27
C SER A 91 -6.56 4.47 18.10
N ILE A 92 -5.77 5.41 17.57
CA ILE A 92 -4.82 5.17 16.48
C ILE A 92 -3.73 4.20 16.91
N LYS A 93 -3.14 4.35 18.10
CA LYS A 93 -2.17 3.41 18.66
C LYS A 93 -2.71 1.99 18.69
N SER A 94 -3.97 1.82 19.15
CA SER A 94 -4.63 0.51 19.17
C SER A 94 -4.77 -0.08 17.76
N LYS A 95 -5.16 0.75 16.78
CA LYS A 95 -5.31 0.32 15.38
C LYS A 95 -3.97 -0.05 14.73
N ILE A 96 -2.93 0.74 14.96
CA ILE A 96 -1.58 0.43 14.46
C ILE A 96 -1.08 -0.88 15.08
N LYS A 97 -1.28 -1.07 16.38
CA LYS A 97 -0.88 -2.31 17.05
C LYS A 97 -1.58 -3.53 16.45
N SER A 98 -2.92 -3.48 16.29
CA SER A 98 -3.67 -4.56 15.67
C SER A 98 -3.28 -4.81 14.21
N SER A 99 -2.90 -3.77 13.45
CA SER A 99 -2.41 -3.89 12.09
C SER A 99 -1.05 -4.58 12.01
N LEU A 100 -0.13 -4.25 12.91
CA LEU A 100 1.18 -4.90 13.02
C LEU A 100 1.04 -6.38 13.39
N GLU A 101 0.16 -6.70 14.35
CA GLU A 101 -0.15 -8.08 14.74
C GLU A 101 -0.76 -8.86 13.56
N ALA A 102 -1.65 -8.24 12.79
CA ALA A 102 -2.25 -8.82 11.60
C ALA A 102 -1.22 -9.10 10.49
N VAL A 103 -0.31 -8.17 10.22
CA VAL A 103 0.76 -8.35 9.23
C VAL A 103 1.70 -9.46 9.67
N ASN A 104 2.11 -9.50 10.94
CA ASN A 104 2.94 -10.59 11.45
C ASN A 104 2.25 -11.94 11.34
N THR A 105 0.96 -12.02 11.64
CA THR A 105 0.18 -13.27 11.48
C THR A 105 0.09 -13.70 10.02
N PHE A 106 -0.09 -12.75 9.11
CA PHE A 106 -0.21 -13.03 7.67
C PHE A 106 1.14 -13.40 7.04
N TRP A 107 2.17 -12.57 7.25
CA TRP A 107 3.46 -12.74 6.57
C TRP A 107 4.39 -13.73 7.28
N GLY A 108 4.29 -13.85 8.58
CA GLY A 108 5.27 -14.48 9.43
C GLY A 108 6.20 -13.43 10.02
N ASP A 109 7.41 -13.84 10.39
CA ASP A 109 8.38 -12.95 11.05
C ASP A 109 8.82 -11.80 10.09
N LEU A 110 7.95 -10.83 9.90
CA LEU A 110 8.38 -9.56 9.34
C LEU A 110 9.36 -8.96 10.34
N ILE A 111 10.66 -8.98 10.01
CA ILE A 111 11.69 -8.38 10.86
C ILE A 111 11.48 -6.87 10.82
N LEU A 112 10.62 -6.41 11.72
CA LEU A 112 10.43 -4.98 11.92
C LEU A 112 11.59 -4.51 12.81
N ASN A 113 12.42 -3.64 12.26
CA ASN A 113 13.34 -2.80 13.04
C ASN A 113 12.53 -1.68 13.71
N ASP A 114 13.20 -0.78 14.44
CA ASP A 114 12.56 0.42 14.96
C ASP A 114 11.82 1.15 13.84
N TYR A 115 10.53 1.46 14.07
CA TYR A 115 9.64 2.00 13.03
C TYR A 115 8.88 3.23 13.50
N TYR A 116 8.69 4.20 12.61
CA TYR A 116 8.08 5.48 12.96
C TYR A 116 6.82 5.75 12.12
N PHE A 117 5.69 5.94 12.79
CA PHE A 117 4.45 6.41 12.18
C PHE A 117 4.33 7.92 12.35
N ILE A 118 4.39 8.66 11.24
CA ILE A 118 4.24 10.11 11.21
C ILE A 118 2.88 10.43 10.59
N ILE A 119 1.95 10.94 11.40
CA ILE A 119 0.54 11.03 11.03
C ILE A 119 0.06 12.46 11.17
N TYR A 120 -0.42 13.03 10.08
CA TYR A 120 -1.16 14.28 10.06
C TYR A 120 -2.63 14.02 9.73
N ILE A 121 -3.52 14.38 10.64
CA ILE A 121 -4.98 14.26 10.47
C ILE A 121 -5.57 15.65 10.35
N ARG A 122 -6.18 15.89 9.20
CA ARG A 122 -6.94 17.12 8.94
C ARG A 122 -8.38 16.95 9.42
N SER A 123 -8.92 18.01 10.02
CA SER A 123 -10.33 18.06 10.34
C SER A 123 -11.19 18.10 9.08
N GLY A 124 -12.15 17.18 9.00
CA GLY A 124 -13.19 17.19 7.98
C GLY A 124 -14.35 18.16 8.27
N GLU A 125 -14.35 18.83 9.44
CA GLU A 125 -15.47 19.70 9.87
C GLU A 125 -15.74 20.88 8.95
N ILE A 126 -14.70 21.51 8.41
CA ILE A 126 -14.85 22.60 7.44
C ILE A 126 -15.67 22.12 6.25
N PHE A 127 -15.40 20.90 5.82
CA PHE A 127 -16.08 20.27 4.69
C PHE A 127 -17.52 19.86 5.05
N ALA A 128 -17.71 19.29 6.23
CA ALA A 128 -19.03 18.96 6.74
C ALA A 128 -19.88 20.23 6.91
N LYS A 129 -19.31 21.33 7.41
CA LYS A 129 -20.00 22.63 7.49
C LYS A 129 -20.40 23.17 6.12
N ILE A 130 -19.55 23.04 5.09
CA ILE A 130 -19.87 23.45 3.72
C ILE A 130 -20.99 22.59 3.14
N LEU A 131 -20.92 21.28 3.30
CA LEU A 131 -21.95 20.35 2.80
C LEU A 131 -23.31 20.52 3.49
N ASN A 132 -23.29 20.81 4.79
CA ASN A 132 -24.50 20.96 5.63
C ASN A 132 -25.03 22.39 5.67
N SER A 133 -24.35 23.38 5.06
CA SER A 133 -24.85 24.75 5.05
C SER A 133 -26.15 24.85 4.21
N ASN A 134 -27.23 25.31 4.83
CA ASN A 134 -28.50 25.54 4.15
C ASN A 134 -28.45 26.72 3.16
N GLU A 135 -27.45 27.57 3.26
CA GLU A 135 -27.31 28.81 2.51
C GLU A 135 -26.61 28.66 1.13
N ALA A 136 -25.93 27.54 0.89
CA ALA A 136 -25.19 27.35 -0.35
C ALA A 136 -26.02 26.54 -1.36
N SER A 137 -26.19 27.07 -2.58
CA SER A 137 -26.75 26.31 -3.70
C SER A 137 -25.93 25.05 -3.96
N LEU A 138 -26.57 23.97 -4.49
CA LEU A 138 -25.89 22.73 -4.87
C LEU A 138 -24.67 22.99 -5.76
N LEU A 139 -24.77 23.94 -6.70
CA LEU A 139 -23.66 24.33 -7.57
C LEU A 139 -22.48 24.93 -6.79
N LYS A 140 -22.75 25.75 -5.75
CA LYS A 140 -21.70 26.34 -4.93
C LYS A 140 -21.01 25.25 -4.09
N LYS A 141 -21.76 24.28 -3.55
CA LYS A 141 -21.22 23.11 -2.82
C LYS A 141 -20.33 22.27 -3.73
N ILE A 142 -20.78 21.96 -4.96
CA ILE A 142 -20.01 21.21 -5.95
C ILE A 142 -18.74 21.99 -6.35
N LYS A 143 -18.84 23.30 -6.59
CA LYS A 143 -17.69 24.14 -6.93
C LYS A 143 -16.65 24.14 -5.81
N THR A 144 -17.07 24.36 -4.57
CA THR A 144 -16.19 24.31 -3.39
C THR A 144 -15.58 22.92 -3.21
N PHE A 145 -16.34 21.84 -3.46
CA PHE A 145 -15.84 20.48 -3.45
C PHE A 145 -14.72 20.29 -4.49
N LEU A 146 -14.92 20.75 -5.72
CA LEU A 146 -13.96 20.63 -6.80
C LEU A 146 -12.70 21.48 -6.57
N GLU A 147 -12.85 22.69 -6.00
CA GLU A 147 -11.75 23.56 -5.65
C GLU A 147 -10.89 23.00 -4.50
N HIS A 148 -11.49 22.29 -3.58
CA HIS A 148 -10.84 21.74 -2.38
C HIS A 148 -10.63 20.22 -2.45
N LYS A 149 -10.86 19.56 -3.59
CA LYS A 149 -10.68 18.10 -3.73
C LYS A 149 -9.29 17.62 -3.31
N ASN A 150 -8.25 18.45 -3.48
CA ASN A 150 -6.89 18.14 -3.04
C ASN A 150 -6.75 18.18 -1.50
N LEU A 151 -7.62 18.91 -0.79
CA LEU A 151 -7.70 18.89 0.67
C LEU A 151 -8.37 17.62 1.20
N LEU A 152 -9.12 16.91 0.35
CA LEU A 152 -9.78 15.64 0.67
C LEU A 152 -8.91 14.43 0.34
N SER A 153 -7.83 14.63 -0.40
CA SER A 153 -6.93 13.53 -0.71
C SER A 153 -6.31 13.02 0.60
N SER A 154 -6.71 11.82 0.98
CA SER A 154 -6.06 11.05 2.03
C SER A 154 -5.09 10.10 1.36
N GLY A 155 -3.93 9.92 1.96
CA GLY A 155 -2.91 9.00 1.46
C GLY A 155 -1.87 8.73 2.51
N ALA A 156 -1.08 7.72 2.24
CA ALA A 156 0.11 7.42 2.99
C ALA A 156 1.27 7.15 2.02
N LEU A 157 2.46 7.11 2.54
CA LEU A 157 3.68 6.78 1.82
C LEU A 157 4.53 5.88 2.71
N GLU A 158 4.93 4.78 2.15
CA GLU A 158 5.89 3.85 2.72
C GLU A 158 7.31 4.42 2.69
N HIS A 159 8.09 4.04 3.69
CA HIS A 159 9.52 4.31 3.80
C HIS A 159 10.19 3.16 4.56
N LYS A 160 11.49 2.98 4.39
CA LYS A 160 12.22 1.85 4.99
C LYS A 160 12.09 1.76 6.52
N LYS A 161 12.06 2.89 7.22
CA LYS A 161 11.98 2.96 8.69
C LYS A 161 10.77 3.76 9.19
N SER A 162 9.88 4.17 8.30
CA SER A 162 8.69 4.93 8.67
C SER A 162 7.60 4.84 7.63
N SER A 163 6.39 5.27 8.01
CA SER A 163 5.35 5.62 7.05
C SER A 163 4.75 6.98 7.40
N PHE A 164 4.42 7.74 6.37
CA PHE A 164 3.88 9.09 6.48
C PHE A 164 2.43 9.13 6.00
N TYR A 165 1.55 9.64 6.85
CA TYR A 165 0.11 9.68 6.60
C TYR A 165 -0.39 11.12 6.58
N VAL A 166 -1.19 11.43 5.56
CA VAL A 166 -2.04 12.62 5.53
C VAL A 166 -3.48 12.16 5.35
N LEU A 167 -4.28 12.26 6.37
CA LEU A 167 -5.64 11.72 6.40
C LEU A 167 -6.65 12.82 6.71
N SER A 168 -7.90 12.63 6.30
CA SER A 168 -9.02 13.51 6.65
C SER A 168 -9.99 12.74 7.53
N ASP A 169 -10.27 13.27 8.73
CA ASP A 169 -11.25 12.71 9.68
C ASP A 169 -12.59 13.42 9.53
N PHE A 170 -13.59 12.67 9.13
CA PHE A 170 -14.99 13.16 9.03
C PHE A 170 -15.82 12.81 10.27
N GLY A 171 -15.19 12.28 11.33
CA GLY A 171 -15.84 12.03 12.61
C GLY A 171 -16.62 10.72 12.71
N ASP A 172 -16.48 9.81 11.74
CA ASP A 172 -17.21 8.55 11.72
C ASP A 172 -16.34 7.33 12.09
N LEU A 173 -17.00 6.19 12.39
CA LEU A 173 -16.31 4.94 12.71
C LEU A 173 -15.54 4.35 11.51
N SER A 174 -15.87 4.77 10.28
CA SER A 174 -15.19 4.29 9.08
C SER A 174 -13.74 4.77 9.02
N PHE A 175 -13.43 5.92 9.63
CA PHE A 175 -12.09 6.46 9.74
C PHE A 175 -11.11 5.50 10.44
N LEU A 176 -11.51 4.90 11.58
CA LEU A 176 -10.65 3.94 12.28
C LEU A 176 -10.42 2.63 11.51
N ASN A 177 -11.40 2.21 10.70
CA ASN A 177 -11.22 1.07 9.80
C ASN A 177 -10.31 1.42 8.61
N LEU A 178 -10.35 2.66 8.15
CA LEU A 178 -9.43 3.18 7.15
C LEU A 178 -7.98 3.16 7.68
N ILE A 179 -7.75 3.53 8.95
CA ILE A 179 -6.43 3.45 9.60
C ILE A 179 -5.87 2.02 9.52
N ASN A 180 -6.64 1.00 9.93
CA ASN A 180 -6.17 -0.39 9.82
C ASN A 180 -5.77 -0.75 8.39
N ARG A 181 -6.64 -0.46 7.41
CA ARG A 181 -6.39 -0.82 6.01
C ARG A 181 -5.14 -0.14 5.47
N ILE A 182 -5.00 1.18 5.67
CA ILE A 182 -3.84 1.92 5.19
C ILE A 182 -2.57 1.46 5.92
N THR A 183 -2.62 1.28 7.23
CA THR A 183 -1.45 0.83 8.00
C THR A 183 -0.96 -0.55 7.54
N ILE A 184 -1.86 -1.50 7.29
CA ILE A 184 -1.49 -2.81 6.74
C ILE A 184 -0.87 -2.66 5.35
N HIS A 185 -1.43 -1.81 4.49
CA HIS A 185 -0.92 -1.55 3.15
C HIS A 185 0.51 -1.01 3.18
N GLU A 186 0.76 0.07 3.95
CA GLU A 186 2.08 0.66 4.08
C GLU A 186 3.12 -0.29 4.72
N LEU A 187 2.70 -1.12 5.67
CA LEU A 187 3.59 -2.11 6.27
C LEU A 187 3.95 -3.24 5.31
N LEU A 188 3.03 -3.66 4.45
CA LEU A 188 3.30 -4.68 3.45
C LEU A 188 4.26 -4.20 2.35
N HIS A 189 4.39 -2.89 2.14
CA HIS A 189 5.42 -2.32 1.29
C HIS A 189 6.85 -2.58 1.78
N LEU A 190 7.05 -2.94 3.05
CA LEU A 190 8.34 -3.43 3.52
C LEU A 190 8.77 -4.73 2.80
N ILE A 191 7.82 -5.48 2.26
CA ILE A 191 8.08 -6.67 1.45
C ILE A 191 8.48 -6.24 0.03
N THR A 192 7.62 -5.43 -0.62
CA THR A 192 7.84 -4.91 -1.97
C THR A 192 7.16 -3.54 -2.10
N PRO A 193 7.81 -2.47 -2.59
CA PRO A 193 9.12 -2.46 -3.26
C PRO A 193 10.34 -2.24 -2.32
N ILE A 194 10.18 -2.17 -0.99
CA ILE A 194 11.32 -1.77 -0.13
C ILE A 194 12.38 -2.86 -0.10
N SER A 195 12.04 -4.12 0.09
CA SER A 195 13.03 -5.20 0.07
C SER A 195 13.10 -5.90 -1.29
N LEU A 196 11.97 -6.43 -1.77
CA LEU A 196 11.87 -7.07 -3.08
C LEU A 196 11.60 -6.01 -4.16
N HIS A 197 12.60 -5.62 -4.92
CA HIS A 197 12.48 -4.62 -5.99
C HIS A 197 13.41 -4.90 -7.17
N SER A 198 13.12 -4.24 -8.27
CA SER A 198 13.92 -4.33 -9.48
C SER A 198 15.18 -3.45 -9.42
N SER A 199 16.16 -3.79 -10.25
CA SER A 199 17.38 -3.00 -10.42
C SER A 199 17.13 -1.54 -10.81
N SER A 200 16.03 -1.24 -11.50
CA SER A 200 15.66 0.13 -11.88
C SER A 200 15.20 0.97 -10.69
N ILE A 201 14.65 0.36 -9.63
CA ILE A 201 14.31 1.06 -8.39
C ILE A 201 15.56 1.28 -7.54
N ASN A 202 16.43 0.28 -7.42
CA ASN A 202 17.66 0.38 -6.62
C ASN A 202 18.62 1.46 -7.16
N ASN A 203 18.76 1.55 -8.48
CA ASN A 203 19.59 2.56 -9.16
C ASN A 203 18.80 3.82 -9.47
N PHE A 204 18.08 4.36 -8.49
CA PHE A 204 17.20 5.49 -8.69
C PHE A 204 17.96 6.73 -9.16
N ASP A 205 17.57 7.24 -10.34
CA ASP A 205 18.06 8.50 -10.89
C ASP A 205 17.09 9.63 -10.53
N TYR A 206 17.51 10.51 -9.62
CA TYR A 206 16.69 11.65 -9.17
C TYR A 206 16.43 12.70 -10.25
N ASN A 207 17.16 12.66 -11.37
CA ASN A 207 16.98 13.54 -12.50
C ASN A 207 16.04 12.97 -13.55
N LYS A 208 15.86 11.63 -13.56
CA LYS A 208 15.04 10.92 -14.53
C LYS A 208 14.13 9.92 -13.84
N LEU A 209 12.85 10.12 -13.98
CA LEU A 209 11.87 9.22 -13.42
C LEU A 209 11.88 7.88 -14.19
N ASN A 210 12.50 6.87 -13.61
CA ASN A 210 12.42 5.50 -14.07
C ASN A 210 11.28 4.80 -13.31
N ILE A 211 10.28 4.33 -14.04
CA ILE A 211 9.13 3.65 -13.46
C ILE A 211 9.16 2.21 -13.90
N SER A 212 9.06 1.30 -12.93
CA SER A 212 8.97 -0.12 -13.19
C SER A 212 7.70 -0.50 -13.93
N LYS A 213 7.79 -1.49 -14.81
CA LYS A 213 6.61 -2.12 -15.43
C LYS A 213 5.83 -3.01 -14.47
N HIS A 214 6.31 -3.18 -13.24
CA HIS A 214 5.79 -4.11 -12.24
C HIS A 214 4.93 -3.46 -11.14
N LEU A 215 4.21 -2.35 -11.42
CA LEU A 215 3.25 -1.80 -10.44
C LEU A 215 2.14 -2.79 -10.05
N TRP A 216 1.91 -3.84 -10.86
CA TRP A 216 1.03 -4.95 -10.47
C TRP A 216 1.55 -5.70 -9.23
N LEU A 217 2.88 -5.80 -9.07
CA LEU A 217 3.55 -6.37 -7.90
C LEU A 217 3.55 -5.36 -6.75
N TYR A 218 4.08 -4.16 -6.99
CA TYR A 218 4.33 -3.16 -5.94
C TYR A 218 3.06 -2.62 -5.30
N GLU A 219 2.00 -2.46 -6.06
CA GLU A 219 0.73 -1.94 -5.57
C GLU A 219 -0.40 -2.98 -5.63
N GLY A 220 -0.46 -3.73 -6.73
CA GLY A 220 -1.54 -4.68 -6.96
C GLY A 220 -1.50 -5.84 -5.99
N VAL A 221 -0.35 -6.51 -5.84
CA VAL A 221 -0.16 -7.60 -4.87
C VAL A 221 -0.30 -7.07 -3.45
N ILE A 222 0.24 -5.90 -3.15
CA ILE A 222 0.13 -5.28 -1.81
C ILE A 222 -1.32 -4.96 -1.44
N GLU A 223 -2.11 -4.39 -2.34
CA GLU A 223 -3.55 -4.15 -2.09
C GLU A 223 -4.32 -5.48 -1.91
N TYR A 224 -3.98 -6.52 -2.66
CA TYR A 224 -4.56 -7.84 -2.49
C TYR A 224 -4.15 -8.46 -1.15
N PHE A 225 -2.87 -8.42 -0.79
CA PHE A 225 -2.37 -8.92 0.49
C PHE A 225 -2.94 -8.13 1.68
N THR A 226 -3.19 -6.83 1.50
CA THR A 226 -3.92 -6.02 2.49
C THR A 226 -5.31 -6.59 2.76
N MET A 227 -6.04 -6.93 1.70
CA MET A 227 -7.38 -7.53 1.85
C MET A 227 -7.32 -8.92 2.49
N LEU A 228 -6.33 -9.76 2.13
CA LEU A 228 -6.12 -11.08 2.74
C LEU A 228 -5.72 -10.96 4.21
N THR A 229 -4.82 -10.04 4.55
CA THR A 229 -4.40 -9.77 5.93
C THR A 229 -5.60 -9.38 6.79
N LEU A 230 -6.44 -8.45 6.32
CA LEU A 230 -7.66 -8.06 7.01
C LEU A 230 -8.63 -9.24 7.20
N LEU A 231 -8.75 -10.12 6.20
CA LEU A 231 -9.59 -11.32 6.29
C LEU A 231 -9.02 -12.32 7.29
N LYS A 232 -7.74 -12.68 7.15
CA LYS A 232 -7.09 -13.72 7.99
C LYS A 232 -6.99 -13.32 9.46
N SER A 233 -6.89 -12.02 9.75
CA SER A 233 -6.90 -11.50 11.12
C SER A 233 -8.30 -11.26 11.69
N GLY A 234 -9.36 -11.57 10.94
CA GLY A 234 -10.75 -11.36 11.38
C GLY A 234 -11.18 -9.90 11.43
N LEU A 235 -10.37 -8.96 10.92
CA LEU A 235 -10.71 -7.53 10.85
C LEU A 235 -11.81 -7.23 9.82
N ILE A 236 -11.99 -8.11 8.83
CA ILE A 236 -13.16 -8.12 7.95
C ILE A 236 -13.73 -9.54 7.82
N SER A 237 -15.04 -9.64 7.57
CA SER A 237 -15.68 -10.91 7.29
C SER A 237 -15.40 -11.39 5.86
N GLN A 238 -15.56 -12.70 5.61
CA GLN A 238 -15.51 -13.29 4.26
C GLN A 238 -16.48 -12.59 3.29
N LYS A 239 -17.68 -12.26 3.76
CA LYS A 239 -18.66 -11.48 2.99
C LYS A 239 -18.10 -10.14 2.54
N ASN A 240 -17.46 -9.41 3.46
CA ASN A 240 -16.86 -8.10 3.13
C ASN A 240 -15.66 -8.25 2.19
N PHE A 241 -14.86 -9.30 2.32
CA PHE A 241 -13.80 -9.62 1.36
C PHE A 241 -14.36 -9.82 -0.05
N LEU A 242 -15.39 -10.66 -0.21
CA LEU A 242 -16.04 -10.91 -1.50
C LEU A 242 -16.70 -9.64 -2.09
N LEU A 243 -17.27 -8.78 -1.25
CA LEU A 243 -17.78 -7.47 -1.70
C LEU A 243 -16.67 -6.59 -2.26
N LYS A 244 -15.49 -6.57 -1.62
CA LYS A 244 -14.31 -5.85 -2.12
C LYS A 244 -13.84 -6.42 -3.46
N ILE A 245 -13.79 -7.74 -3.61
CA ILE A 245 -13.46 -8.37 -4.92
C ILE A 245 -14.50 -7.97 -5.99
N LYS A 246 -15.79 -7.96 -5.66
CA LYS A 246 -16.85 -7.48 -6.57
C LYS A 246 -16.63 -6.02 -6.99
N ASP A 247 -16.22 -5.17 -6.06
CA ASP A 247 -15.90 -3.76 -6.37
C ASP A 247 -14.69 -3.67 -7.30
N LYS A 248 -13.61 -4.44 -7.06
CA LYS A 248 -12.44 -4.52 -7.96
C LYS A 248 -12.85 -4.96 -9.38
N ILE A 249 -13.74 -5.94 -9.51
CA ILE A 249 -14.27 -6.38 -10.81
C ILE A 249 -15.04 -5.25 -11.50
N ARG A 250 -15.88 -4.52 -10.77
CA ARG A 250 -16.62 -3.37 -11.29
C ARG A 250 -15.68 -2.27 -11.79
N GLU A 251 -14.67 -1.92 -11.00
CA GLU A 251 -13.69 -0.90 -11.35
C GLU A 251 -12.80 -1.33 -12.52
N ASN A 252 -12.43 -2.61 -12.61
CA ASN A 252 -11.69 -3.15 -13.76
C ASN A 252 -12.41 -2.94 -15.11
N ARG A 253 -13.76 -2.82 -15.13
CA ARG A 253 -14.50 -2.51 -16.37
C ARG A 253 -14.13 -1.14 -16.97
N LYS A 254 -13.61 -0.21 -16.15
CA LYS A 254 -13.16 1.12 -16.57
C LYS A 254 -11.77 1.11 -17.19
N PHE A 255 -11.02 0.01 -17.07
CA PHE A 255 -9.71 -0.13 -17.66
C PHE A 255 -9.80 -0.32 -19.17
N PRO A 256 -9.07 0.47 -19.98
CA PRO A 256 -9.16 0.43 -21.44
C PRO A 256 -8.31 -0.71 -22.02
N TYR A 257 -8.53 -1.96 -21.58
CA TYR A 257 -7.73 -3.13 -21.94
C TYR A 257 -7.54 -3.36 -23.45
N LYS A 258 -8.43 -2.86 -24.30
CA LYS A 258 -8.28 -2.94 -25.76
C LYS A 258 -7.20 -2.00 -26.32
N ARG A 259 -6.66 -1.09 -25.53
CA ARG A 259 -5.75 -0.02 -25.97
C ARG A 259 -4.40 -0.05 -25.29
N ILE A 260 -4.36 -0.46 -24.03
CA ILE A 260 -3.15 -0.47 -23.21
C ILE A 260 -3.06 -1.76 -22.40
N SER A 261 -1.85 -2.31 -22.26
CA SER A 261 -1.55 -3.38 -21.30
C SER A 261 -1.37 -2.82 -19.88
N PHE A 262 -1.25 -3.70 -18.90
CA PHE A 262 -0.98 -3.24 -17.53
C PHE A 262 0.48 -2.79 -17.38
N THR A 263 1.43 -3.47 -18.04
CA THR A 263 2.83 -3.06 -18.08
C THR A 263 2.99 -1.69 -18.73
N GLU A 264 2.33 -1.44 -19.87
CA GLU A 264 2.33 -0.15 -20.53
C GLU A 264 1.75 0.96 -19.62
N LEU A 265 0.66 0.66 -18.89
CA LEU A 265 0.12 1.60 -17.88
C LEU A 265 1.18 1.90 -16.82
N SER A 266 1.83 0.88 -16.28
CA SER A 266 2.83 1.00 -15.22
C SER A 266 3.98 1.92 -15.62
N GLU A 267 4.63 1.65 -16.74
CA GLU A 267 5.79 2.41 -17.24
C GLU A 267 5.47 3.88 -17.54
N ASN A 268 4.21 4.16 -17.87
CA ASN A 268 3.81 5.49 -18.36
C ASN A 268 2.85 6.23 -17.41
N ILE A 269 2.71 5.77 -16.17
CA ILE A 269 1.65 6.19 -15.25
C ILE A 269 1.59 7.70 -14.99
N TYR A 270 2.71 8.41 -15.01
CA TYR A 270 2.78 9.86 -14.79
C TYR A 270 2.55 10.69 -16.06
N GLN A 271 2.51 10.05 -17.23
CA GLN A 271 2.17 10.77 -18.46
C GLN A 271 0.66 11.10 -18.47
N LYS A 272 0.31 12.30 -18.94
CA LYS A 272 -1.07 12.83 -18.95
C LYS A 272 -2.09 11.86 -19.56
N ARG A 273 -1.70 11.07 -20.57
CA ARG A 273 -2.56 10.08 -21.22
C ARG A 273 -2.95 8.93 -20.28
N TYR A 274 -2.04 8.49 -19.39
CA TYR A 274 -2.18 7.33 -18.52
C TYR A 274 -2.59 7.70 -17.09
N ASN A 275 -2.22 8.88 -16.60
CA ASN A 275 -2.45 9.32 -15.22
C ASN A 275 -3.92 9.24 -14.78
N LYS A 276 -4.87 9.46 -15.68
CA LYS A 276 -6.31 9.28 -15.40
C LYS A 276 -6.70 7.84 -15.03
N TYR A 277 -5.84 6.87 -15.27
CA TYR A 277 -6.01 5.47 -14.90
C TYR A 277 -5.16 5.06 -13.68
N TYR A 278 -4.54 6.02 -12.98
CA TYR A 278 -3.66 5.77 -11.85
C TYR A 278 -4.28 4.82 -10.82
N TYR A 279 -5.52 5.02 -10.45
CA TYR A 279 -6.21 4.16 -9.49
C TYR A 279 -6.37 2.70 -9.96
N GLN A 280 -6.24 2.41 -11.27
CA GLN A 280 -6.28 1.03 -11.78
C GLN A 280 -5.04 0.22 -11.39
N VAL A 281 -3.96 0.89 -10.99
CA VAL A 281 -2.78 0.20 -10.45
C VAL A 281 -3.20 -0.59 -9.21
N TYR A 282 -4.04 -0.01 -8.35
CA TYR A 282 -4.61 -0.66 -7.16
C TYR A 282 -5.78 -1.58 -7.51
N GLU A 283 -6.77 -1.08 -8.25
CA GLU A 283 -8.04 -1.79 -8.46
C GLU A 283 -7.89 -3.00 -9.37
N ARG A 284 -7.33 -2.79 -10.57
CA ARG A 284 -7.04 -3.87 -11.51
C ARG A 284 -5.84 -4.70 -11.04
N GLY A 285 -4.82 -4.07 -10.45
CA GLY A 285 -3.66 -4.74 -9.91
C GLY A 285 -4.03 -5.77 -8.86
N ALA A 286 -4.85 -5.41 -7.88
CA ALA A 286 -5.33 -6.35 -6.86
C ALA A 286 -6.22 -7.47 -7.44
N LEU A 287 -7.03 -7.16 -8.45
CA LEU A 287 -7.81 -8.20 -9.15
C LEU A 287 -6.89 -9.17 -9.91
N ILE A 288 -5.86 -8.67 -10.59
CA ILE A 288 -4.83 -9.49 -11.23
C ILE A 288 -4.14 -10.39 -10.20
N ALA A 289 -3.73 -9.84 -9.06
CA ALA A 289 -3.08 -10.60 -7.99
C ALA A 289 -3.99 -11.71 -7.42
N PHE A 290 -5.27 -11.40 -7.20
CA PHE A 290 -6.27 -12.37 -6.77
C PHE A 290 -6.46 -13.52 -7.80
N LEU A 291 -6.59 -13.18 -9.09
CA LEU A 291 -6.73 -14.19 -10.15
C LEU A 291 -5.44 -14.99 -10.37
N LEU A 292 -4.28 -14.38 -10.20
CA LEU A 292 -2.97 -15.04 -10.24
C LEU A 292 -2.81 -16.04 -9.09
N ASP A 293 -3.24 -15.67 -7.88
CA ASP A 293 -3.21 -16.55 -6.72
C ASP A 293 -4.07 -17.82 -6.96
N ILE A 294 -5.28 -17.65 -7.52
CA ILE A 294 -6.13 -18.77 -7.93
C ILE A 294 -5.43 -19.66 -8.98
N GLU A 295 -4.78 -19.07 -9.98
CA GLU A 295 -4.09 -19.82 -11.03
C GLU A 295 -2.88 -20.59 -10.45
N ILE A 296 -2.10 -19.99 -9.54
CA ILE A 296 -0.99 -20.64 -8.85
C ILE A 296 -1.48 -21.82 -8.03
N ILE A 297 -2.52 -21.64 -7.22
CA ILE A 297 -3.13 -22.71 -6.42
C ILE A 297 -3.61 -23.85 -7.34
N HIS A 298 -4.24 -23.54 -8.45
CA HIS A 298 -4.68 -24.54 -9.43
C HIS A 298 -3.52 -25.30 -10.05
N LEU A 299 -2.51 -24.60 -10.59
CA LEU A 299 -1.37 -25.20 -11.27
C LEU A 299 -0.49 -26.04 -10.34
N THR A 300 -0.45 -25.70 -9.06
CA THR A 300 0.34 -26.42 -8.04
C THR A 300 -0.47 -27.48 -7.29
N ASN A 301 -1.75 -27.69 -7.65
CA ASN A 301 -2.67 -28.57 -6.92
C ASN A 301 -2.77 -28.20 -5.42
N GLY A 302 -2.80 -26.92 -5.11
CA GLY A 302 -2.93 -26.38 -3.75
C GLY A 302 -1.63 -26.35 -2.94
N LYS A 303 -0.48 -26.66 -3.55
CA LYS A 303 0.81 -26.71 -2.82
C LYS A 303 1.43 -25.33 -2.59
N LYS A 304 1.18 -24.37 -3.48
CA LYS A 304 1.72 -23.02 -3.41
C LYS A 304 0.60 -21.99 -3.62
N THR A 305 0.78 -20.84 -3.01
CA THR A 305 -0.03 -19.64 -3.15
C THR A 305 0.82 -18.50 -3.70
N LEU A 306 0.21 -17.40 -4.11
CA LEU A 306 0.96 -16.20 -4.49
C LEU A 306 1.84 -15.70 -3.32
N LYS A 307 1.35 -15.80 -2.08
CA LYS A 307 2.16 -15.45 -0.90
C LYS A 307 3.43 -16.28 -0.82
N ASP A 308 3.36 -17.59 -1.05
CA ASP A 308 4.54 -18.46 -1.00
C ASP A 308 5.57 -18.08 -2.07
N ILE A 309 5.10 -17.74 -3.27
CA ILE A 309 5.98 -17.27 -4.35
C ILE A 309 6.65 -15.94 -4.01
N ILE A 310 5.88 -14.97 -3.50
CA ILE A 310 6.45 -13.68 -3.08
C ILE A 310 7.43 -13.87 -1.92
N TYR A 311 7.16 -14.82 -1.02
CA TYR A 311 8.06 -15.15 0.09
C TYR A 311 9.37 -15.78 -0.40
N GLU A 312 9.33 -16.68 -1.39
CA GLU A 312 10.52 -17.25 -2.02
C GLU A 312 11.37 -16.15 -2.67
N LEU A 313 10.75 -15.25 -3.45
CA LEU A 313 11.44 -14.10 -4.06
C LEU A 313 11.99 -13.12 -3.01
N PHE A 314 11.25 -12.85 -1.95
CA PHE A 314 11.69 -11.97 -0.86
C PHE A 314 12.95 -12.51 -0.15
N ASN A 315 13.08 -13.83 -0.03
CA ASN A 315 14.27 -14.44 0.56
C ASN A 315 15.48 -14.47 -0.41
N GLU A 316 15.24 -14.45 -1.72
CA GLU A 316 16.28 -14.42 -2.74
C GLU A 316 16.79 -13.00 -2.99
N TYR A 317 15.88 -12.04 -3.01
CA TYR A 317 16.16 -10.64 -3.30
C TYR A 317 16.11 -9.77 -2.03
N ASN A 318 16.90 -8.71 -2.02
CA ASN A 318 17.00 -7.77 -0.90
C ASN A 318 17.55 -6.42 -1.40
N ASP A 319 17.90 -5.51 -0.48
CA ASP A 319 18.44 -4.18 -0.83
C ASP A 319 19.70 -4.23 -1.73
N GLU A 320 20.47 -5.31 -1.70
CA GLU A 320 21.72 -5.46 -2.46
C GLU A 320 21.52 -6.31 -3.72
N VAL A 321 20.62 -7.30 -3.67
CA VAL A 321 20.32 -8.23 -4.75
C VAL A 321 18.94 -7.96 -5.31
N THR A 322 18.89 -7.43 -6.52
CA THR A 322 17.65 -6.98 -7.17
C THR A 322 17.32 -7.84 -8.38
N PHE A 323 16.03 -8.00 -8.69
CA PHE A 323 15.65 -8.71 -9.91
C PHE A 323 15.72 -7.82 -11.16
N SER A 324 15.84 -8.46 -12.32
CA SER A 324 15.74 -7.78 -13.62
C SER A 324 14.27 -7.48 -13.96
N GLU A 325 14.00 -6.28 -14.46
CA GLU A 325 12.66 -5.90 -14.97
C GLU A 325 12.14 -6.89 -16.02
N GLU A 326 13.02 -7.46 -16.83
CA GLU A 326 12.65 -8.35 -17.94
C GLU A 326 12.39 -9.79 -17.46
N ASP A 327 13.08 -10.24 -16.41
CA ASP A 327 13.16 -11.66 -16.05
C ASP A 327 12.11 -12.08 -15.01
N LEU A 328 11.51 -11.15 -14.25
CA LEU A 328 10.60 -11.46 -13.14
C LEU A 328 9.46 -12.42 -13.51
N PHE A 329 8.84 -12.26 -14.69
CA PHE A 329 7.77 -13.16 -15.11
C PHE A 329 8.24 -14.57 -15.37
N ASP A 330 9.45 -14.73 -15.92
CA ASP A 330 10.06 -16.03 -16.17
C ASP A 330 10.49 -16.68 -14.85
N GLU A 331 11.04 -15.93 -13.91
CA GLU A 331 11.37 -16.39 -12.55
C GLU A 331 10.13 -16.92 -11.82
N ILE A 332 9.05 -16.15 -11.76
CA ILE A 332 7.79 -16.61 -11.15
C ILE A 332 7.24 -17.85 -11.88
N THR A 333 7.35 -17.88 -13.20
CA THR A 333 6.93 -19.03 -14.01
C THR A 333 7.72 -20.30 -13.62
N ASN A 334 9.02 -20.18 -13.44
CA ASN A 334 9.90 -21.29 -13.05
C ASN A 334 9.58 -21.83 -11.63
N LEU A 335 9.18 -20.95 -10.73
CA LEU A 335 8.78 -21.32 -9.36
C LEU A 335 7.42 -22.05 -9.30
N VAL A 336 6.59 -21.92 -10.34
CA VAL A 336 5.21 -22.44 -10.36
C VAL A 336 5.03 -23.53 -11.43
N HIS A 337 4.89 -23.12 -12.67
CA HIS A 337 4.63 -24.00 -13.80
C HIS A 337 4.81 -23.26 -15.15
N PRO A 338 5.36 -23.90 -16.21
CA PRO A 338 5.61 -23.26 -17.52
C PRO A 338 4.40 -22.56 -18.14
N SER A 339 3.17 -23.07 -17.94
CA SER A 339 1.95 -22.46 -18.49
C SER A 339 1.65 -21.07 -17.94
N LEU A 340 2.24 -20.71 -16.78
CA LEU A 340 2.02 -19.41 -16.15
C LEU A 340 2.61 -18.27 -16.99
N ARG A 341 3.66 -18.53 -17.78
CA ARG A 341 4.23 -17.54 -18.71
C ARG A 341 3.20 -17.02 -19.72
N THR A 342 2.39 -17.94 -20.26
CA THR A 342 1.29 -17.57 -21.16
C THR A 342 0.21 -16.74 -20.44
N TRP A 343 -0.02 -17.00 -19.17
CA TRP A 343 -0.96 -16.22 -18.34
C TRP A 343 -0.49 -14.77 -18.18
N PHE A 344 0.78 -14.56 -17.83
CA PHE A 344 1.40 -13.22 -17.74
C PHE A 344 1.34 -12.47 -19.05
N LEU A 345 1.82 -13.12 -20.15
CA LEU A 345 1.78 -12.53 -21.48
C LEU A 345 0.37 -12.07 -21.85
N LYS A 346 -0.64 -12.85 -21.50
CA LYS A 346 -2.03 -12.56 -21.88
C LYS A 346 -2.68 -11.46 -21.04
N TYR A 347 -2.50 -11.45 -19.72
CA TYR A 347 -3.31 -10.65 -18.83
C TYR A 347 -2.60 -9.43 -18.24
N ILE A 348 -1.26 -9.39 -18.29
CA ILE A 348 -0.45 -8.29 -17.77
C ILE A 348 0.28 -7.58 -18.91
N GLU A 349 0.98 -8.33 -19.77
CA GLU A 349 1.83 -7.78 -20.81
C GLU A 349 1.07 -7.44 -22.11
N SER A 350 -0.11 -8.00 -22.32
CA SER A 350 -0.93 -7.71 -23.51
C SER A 350 -2.30 -7.14 -23.18
N ASN A 351 -3.04 -6.81 -24.24
CA ASN A 351 -4.33 -6.10 -24.18
C ASN A 351 -5.51 -7.07 -24.09
N SER A 352 -5.50 -8.01 -23.15
CA SER A 352 -6.57 -9.01 -23.03
C SER A 352 -7.52 -8.72 -21.86
N LYS A 353 -8.79 -9.09 -22.05
CA LYS A 353 -9.79 -9.06 -20.98
C LYS A 353 -9.53 -10.19 -19.98
N LEU A 354 -9.55 -9.89 -18.69
CA LEU A 354 -9.48 -10.90 -17.63
C LEU A 354 -10.66 -11.87 -17.73
N LYS A 355 -10.41 -13.17 -17.66
CA LYS A 355 -11.43 -14.22 -17.65
C LYS A 355 -11.83 -14.58 -16.22
N ILE A 356 -12.63 -13.72 -15.59
CA ILE A 356 -13.02 -13.81 -14.19
C ILE A 356 -13.84 -15.06 -13.92
N GLU A 357 -14.82 -15.37 -14.80
CA GLU A 357 -15.71 -16.50 -14.67
C GLU A 357 -14.90 -17.82 -14.55
N LYS A 358 -13.95 -18.02 -15.47
CA LYS A 358 -13.13 -19.24 -15.47
C LYS A 358 -12.32 -19.41 -14.17
N SER A 359 -11.77 -18.32 -13.65
CA SER A 359 -11.00 -18.37 -12.40
C SER A 359 -11.92 -18.64 -11.19
N PHE A 360 -13.14 -18.11 -11.20
CA PHE A 360 -14.11 -18.32 -10.13
C PHE A 360 -14.61 -19.76 -10.09
N ASP A 361 -14.84 -20.37 -11.27
CA ASP A 361 -15.21 -21.79 -11.37
C ASP A 361 -14.16 -22.70 -10.67
N LEU A 362 -12.86 -22.32 -10.74
CA LEU A 362 -11.78 -23.08 -10.09
C LEU A 362 -11.84 -23.07 -8.55
N ILE A 363 -12.53 -22.12 -7.95
CA ILE A 363 -12.67 -21.96 -6.49
C ILE A 363 -14.12 -22.11 -6.01
N GLY A 364 -15.02 -22.60 -6.88
CA GLY A 364 -16.40 -22.84 -6.52
C GLY A 364 -17.24 -21.58 -6.27
N LEU A 365 -16.86 -20.45 -6.89
CA LEU A 365 -17.65 -19.24 -6.88
C LEU A 365 -18.37 -19.08 -8.22
N ALA A 366 -19.65 -18.76 -8.20
CA ALA A 366 -20.37 -18.33 -9.39
C ALA A 366 -20.26 -16.80 -9.51
N TYR A 367 -19.90 -16.36 -10.71
CA TYR A 367 -19.90 -14.95 -11.06
C TYR A 367 -20.93 -14.70 -12.15
N SER A 368 -21.85 -13.78 -11.87
CA SER A 368 -22.77 -13.24 -12.89
C SER A 368 -22.61 -11.72 -12.95
N GLU A 369 -23.07 -11.10 -14.03
CA GLU A 369 -23.13 -9.63 -14.11
C GLU A 369 -23.97 -9.00 -13.00
N LYS A 370 -24.91 -9.76 -12.41
CA LYS A 370 -25.77 -9.34 -11.29
C LYS A 370 -25.07 -9.45 -9.93
N GLY A 371 -24.01 -10.22 -9.79
CA GLY A 371 -23.29 -10.37 -8.54
C GLY A 371 -22.34 -11.57 -8.49
N ILE A 372 -21.70 -11.75 -7.34
CA ILE A 372 -20.99 -12.96 -6.97
C ILE A 372 -21.95 -13.74 -6.08
N ASP A 373 -22.44 -14.86 -6.59
CA ASP A 373 -23.26 -15.78 -5.83
C ASP A 373 -22.38 -16.93 -5.33
N LYS A 374 -22.56 -17.33 -4.08
CA LYS A 374 -21.97 -18.57 -3.59
C LYS A 374 -22.67 -19.73 -4.30
N LEU A 375 -21.89 -20.64 -4.84
CA LEU A 375 -22.41 -21.96 -5.16
C LEU A 375 -22.98 -22.60 -3.87
N PRO A 376 -24.02 -23.44 -3.96
CA PRO A 376 -24.56 -24.15 -2.80
C PRO A 376 -23.45 -24.82 -1.99
N LEU A 377 -23.56 -24.75 -0.66
CA LEU A 377 -22.57 -25.24 0.31
C LEU A 377 -22.14 -26.70 0.07
N ASP A 378 -22.95 -27.49 -0.56
CA ASP A 378 -22.73 -28.90 -0.89
C ASP A 378 -21.62 -29.07 -1.95
N ILE A 379 -21.56 -28.19 -2.95
CA ILE A 379 -20.52 -28.16 -3.99
C ILE A 379 -19.21 -27.60 -3.41
N VAL A 380 -19.32 -26.73 -2.40
CA VAL A 380 -18.19 -26.12 -1.70
C VAL A 380 -17.45 -27.11 -0.81
N ARG A 381 -18.12 -28.15 -0.28
CA ARG A 381 -17.50 -29.21 0.53
C ARG A 381 -16.51 -30.08 -0.24
N ASP A 382 -16.78 -30.37 -1.51
CA ASP A 382 -15.89 -31.17 -2.37
C ASP A 382 -14.64 -30.35 -2.82
N LEU A 383 -14.68 -29.02 -2.68
CA LEU A 383 -13.59 -28.09 -2.97
C LEU A 383 -12.84 -27.64 -1.70
N GLY A 384 -13.05 -28.32 -0.58
CA GLY A 384 -12.69 -27.95 0.80
C GLY A 384 -11.28 -27.35 1.00
N ILE A 385 -10.27 -27.82 0.28
CA ILE A 385 -8.90 -27.29 0.36
C ILE A 385 -8.79 -25.87 -0.24
N ARG A 386 -9.62 -25.53 -1.22
CA ARG A 386 -9.51 -24.25 -1.96
C ARG A 386 -10.22 -23.09 -1.29
N LEU A 387 -11.25 -23.37 -0.51
CA LEU A 387 -11.95 -22.35 0.28
C LEU A 387 -11.28 -22.08 1.61
N ASN A 388 -10.60 -23.07 2.19
CA ASN A 388 -9.86 -22.91 3.46
C ASN A 388 -8.74 -21.85 3.33
N TYR A 389 -8.21 -21.60 2.12
CA TYR A 389 -7.25 -20.50 1.90
C TYR A 389 -7.88 -19.13 2.15
N PHE A 390 -9.16 -18.95 1.85
CA PHE A 390 -9.92 -17.72 2.07
C PHE A 390 -10.79 -17.76 3.33
N SER A 391 -10.78 -18.87 4.09
CA SER A 391 -11.47 -19.00 5.37
C SER A 391 -10.59 -18.52 6.52
N ILE A 392 -11.24 -18.12 7.59
CA ILE A 392 -10.63 -17.92 8.90
C ILE A 392 -10.77 -19.29 9.61
N ASP A 393 -9.68 -20.01 9.81
CA ASP A 393 -9.60 -21.10 10.75
C ASP A 393 -9.26 -20.56 12.13
#